data_53f3abd96f12b46515a042ae2afa2358
#
_entry.id   53f3abd96f12b46515a042ae2afa2358
#
_cell.length_a   1.000
_cell.length_b   1.000
_cell.length_c   1.000
_cell.angle_alpha   90.00
_cell.angle_beta   90.00
_cell.angle_gamma   90.00
#
_symmetry.space_group_name_H-M   'P 1'
#
loop_
_entity.id
_entity.type
_entity.pdbx_description
1 polymer ?
#
loop_
_entity_poly.entity_id
_entity_poly.type
_entity_poly.pdbx_seq_one_letter_code
_entity_poly.pdbx_strand_id
1 'polypeptide(L)'
;MKNRTRILCLTLLIVLVLAAVVAVLWRPAGQSTSTPSPSSLTEPAASVPQPDPPPQPSKAVQQEIQRYAKEANADGIVTETPDPYFIEKQPGFDYRDPETITYHSGLTQTTRHAMVFLPADYSEEKTYPVLYLLHGYGGSHRTWRNKSADVILQNLYYFEDVPEMIVVCPNSNVNQAESVEGLSFWESVAPFDRTPDEVVDYLMPYINQHYPVKTGPENTAVAGNSMGGRNALALAYRHPELFGYVGAFSSSTAVAAANGNVMSTPLQDLSLPDGAPPFQLLFLAVGRSDNVCGNVTYDLDNYMNQQGIKHLFYDTTGGHQNVVWQNALYNFGKKLFRTDS
;
A
#
# COMPACT_ATOMS: atom_id res chain seq x y z
N MET A 1 22.66 24.11 22.39
CA MET A 1 23.57 22.96 22.17
C MET A 1 23.04 21.62 22.68
N LYS A 2 22.14 21.54 23.69
CA LYS A 2 21.65 20.24 24.23
C LYS A 2 20.66 19.47 23.34
N ASN A 3 19.97 20.11 22.37
CA ASN A 3 18.98 19.43 21.53
C ASN A 3 19.57 18.75 20.28
N ARG A 4 20.70 19.21 19.77
CA ARG A 4 21.34 18.57 18.60
C ARG A 4 21.97 17.21 18.94
N THR A 5 22.49 17.06 20.14
CA THR A 5 23.09 15.80 20.60
C THR A 5 22.06 14.69 20.85
N ARG A 6 20.83 15.04 21.27
CA ARG A 6 19.75 14.07 21.46
C ARG A 6 19.18 13.53 20.14
N ILE A 7 19.09 14.36 19.12
CA ILE A 7 18.64 13.94 17.77
C ILE A 7 19.67 13.02 17.11
N LEU A 8 20.97 13.32 17.28
CA LEU A 8 22.04 12.46 16.75
C LEU A 8 22.11 11.09 17.45
N CYS A 9 21.83 11.02 18.75
CA CYS A 9 21.79 9.76 19.48
C CYS A 9 20.57 8.91 19.09
N LEU A 10 19.42 9.52 18.80
CA LEU A 10 18.22 8.77 18.37
C LEU A 10 18.39 8.16 16.98
N THR A 11 18.96 8.91 16.03
CA THR A 11 19.25 8.40 14.68
C THR A 11 20.31 7.30 14.69
N LEU A 12 21.31 7.40 15.55
CA LEU A 12 22.33 6.35 15.70
C LEU A 12 21.75 5.07 16.33
N LEU A 13 20.80 5.20 17.26
CA LEU A 13 20.16 4.05 17.89
C LEU A 13 19.26 3.28 16.92
N ILE A 14 18.52 3.98 16.05
CA ILE A 14 17.69 3.37 15.02
C ILE A 14 18.54 2.63 13.98
N VAL A 15 19.67 3.17 13.58
CA VAL A 15 20.61 2.51 12.65
C VAL A 15 21.26 1.28 13.30
N LEU A 16 21.57 1.33 14.60
CA LEU A 16 22.15 0.19 15.33
C LEU A 16 21.13 -0.94 15.58
N VAL A 17 19.86 -0.64 15.79
CA VAL A 17 18.81 -1.65 15.94
C VAL A 17 18.53 -2.35 14.62
N LEU A 18 18.53 -1.61 13.50
CA LEU A 18 18.40 -2.20 12.16
C LEU A 18 19.62 -3.06 11.79
N ALA A 19 20.82 -2.65 12.17
CA ALA A 19 22.05 -3.44 11.96
C ALA A 19 22.07 -4.72 12.82
N ALA A 20 21.52 -4.70 14.03
CA ALA A 20 21.45 -5.86 14.91
C ALA A 20 20.45 -6.93 14.42
N VAL A 21 19.35 -6.52 13.78
CA VAL A 21 18.37 -7.45 13.19
C VAL A 21 18.96 -8.15 11.97
N VAL A 22 19.74 -7.44 11.15
CA VAL A 22 20.43 -8.03 10.00
C VAL A 22 21.55 -8.99 10.43
N ALA A 23 22.26 -8.70 11.54
CA ALA A 23 23.36 -9.55 12.02
C ALA A 23 22.90 -10.86 12.66
N VAL A 24 21.66 -10.96 13.14
CA VAL A 24 21.11 -12.20 13.72
C VAL A 24 20.65 -13.18 12.61
N LEU A 25 20.36 -12.67 11.42
CA LEU A 25 19.92 -13.49 10.28
C LEU A 25 21.06 -13.96 9.37
N TRP A 26 22.30 -13.46 9.57
CA TRP A 26 23.43 -13.84 8.72
C TRP A 26 24.55 -14.47 9.56
N ARG A 27 24.48 -15.79 9.79
CA ARG A 27 25.62 -16.60 10.27
C ARG A 27 26.22 -17.32 9.07
N PRO A 28 27.49 -17.02 8.71
CA PRO A 28 28.19 -17.84 7.73
C PRO A 28 28.50 -19.20 8.32
N ALA A 29 28.17 -20.26 7.59
CA ALA A 29 28.54 -21.62 7.89
C ALA A 29 30.05 -21.84 7.66
N GLY A 30 30.73 -22.41 8.65
CA GLY A 30 31.99 -23.06 8.40
C GLY A 30 33.12 -22.75 9.36
N GLN A 31 33.33 -23.61 10.31
CA GLN A 31 34.65 -24.28 10.48
C GLN A 31 34.49 -25.47 11.39
N SER A 32 34.81 -26.63 10.83
CA SER A 32 34.82 -27.92 11.48
C SER A 32 36.08 -28.13 12.34
N THR A 33 35.88 -28.52 13.59
CA THR A 33 36.91 -29.23 14.36
C THR A 33 36.44 -30.65 14.58
N SER A 34 37.23 -31.59 14.12
CA SER A 34 37.05 -33.03 14.17
C SER A 34 37.27 -33.58 15.59
N THR A 35 36.36 -34.39 16.10
CA THR A 35 36.63 -35.45 17.08
C THR A 35 35.71 -36.64 16.84
N PRO A 36 36.10 -37.89 17.15
CA PRO A 36 35.67 -39.06 16.40
C PRO A 36 34.38 -39.71 16.93
N SER A 37 33.75 -40.48 16.04
CA SER A 37 32.53 -41.28 16.16
C SER A 37 32.45 -42.24 17.35
N PRO A 38 31.21 -42.65 17.67
CA PRO A 38 30.85 -44.02 17.49
C PRO A 38 29.63 -44.20 16.58
N SER A 39 29.74 -45.23 15.75
CA SER A 39 28.77 -45.74 14.82
C SER A 39 27.44 -46.13 15.46
N SER A 40 26.34 -45.57 14.97
CA SER A 40 25.02 -46.19 15.04
C SER A 40 24.29 -45.91 13.72
N LEU A 41 23.89 -47.01 13.10
CA LEU A 41 23.08 -47.09 11.90
C LEU A 41 21.73 -46.37 12.15
N THR A 42 21.51 -45.26 11.49
CA THR A 42 20.19 -44.66 11.35
C THR A 42 19.81 -44.71 9.88
N GLU A 43 18.67 -45.31 9.61
CA GLU A 43 18.00 -45.31 8.31
C GLU A 43 17.84 -43.87 7.76
N PRO A 44 17.92 -43.69 6.44
CA PRO A 44 17.66 -42.36 5.84
C PRO A 44 16.21 -42.02 6.06
N ALA A 45 15.98 -40.89 6.75
CA ALA A 45 14.65 -40.27 6.88
C ALA A 45 14.05 -40.05 5.48
N ALA A 46 12.88 -40.61 5.25
CA ALA A 46 12.12 -40.40 4.02
C ALA A 46 11.98 -38.91 3.76
N SER A 47 12.43 -38.45 2.59
CA SER A 47 12.26 -37.11 2.14
C SER A 47 10.76 -36.80 2.07
N VAL A 48 10.32 -35.81 2.83
CA VAL A 48 8.96 -35.25 2.70
C VAL A 48 8.82 -34.74 1.26
N PRO A 49 7.81 -35.19 0.49
CA PRO A 49 7.60 -34.66 -0.86
C PRO A 49 7.44 -33.18 -0.81
N GLN A 50 8.24 -32.44 -1.57
CA GLN A 50 7.97 -31.01 -1.81
C GLN A 50 6.61 -30.91 -2.51
N PRO A 51 5.75 -29.97 -2.09
CA PRO A 51 4.52 -29.71 -2.82
C PRO A 51 4.85 -29.35 -4.28
N ASP A 52 4.06 -29.87 -5.20
CA ASP A 52 4.19 -29.56 -6.61
C ASP A 52 4.11 -28.04 -6.81
N PRO A 53 4.94 -27.46 -7.70
CA PRO A 53 4.82 -26.05 -8.03
C PRO A 53 3.41 -25.74 -8.54
N PRO A 54 2.85 -24.56 -8.19
CA PRO A 54 1.51 -24.20 -8.64
C PRO A 54 1.41 -24.28 -10.17
N PRO A 55 0.24 -24.66 -10.72
CA PRO A 55 0.07 -24.79 -12.16
C PRO A 55 0.33 -23.46 -12.85
N GLN A 56 1.14 -23.47 -13.90
CA GLN A 56 1.42 -22.29 -14.70
C GLN A 56 0.12 -21.84 -15.41
N PRO A 57 -0.16 -20.53 -15.47
CA PRO A 57 -1.32 -20.02 -16.19
C PRO A 57 -1.29 -20.44 -17.67
N SER A 58 -2.46 -20.67 -18.24
CA SER A 58 -2.56 -21.03 -19.65
C SER A 58 -1.93 -19.95 -20.56
N LYS A 59 -1.49 -20.34 -21.75
CA LYS A 59 -0.92 -19.37 -22.71
C LYS A 59 -1.89 -18.23 -23.05
N ALA A 60 -3.19 -18.52 -23.08
CA ALA A 60 -4.21 -17.50 -23.34
C ALA A 60 -4.27 -16.46 -22.22
N VAL A 61 -4.20 -16.90 -20.95
CA VAL A 61 -4.15 -16.00 -19.78
C VAL A 61 -2.87 -15.18 -19.77
N GLN A 62 -1.72 -15.78 -20.06
CA GLN A 62 -0.45 -15.05 -20.16
C GLN A 62 -0.49 -13.97 -21.25
N GLN A 63 -1.06 -14.28 -22.42
CA GLN A 63 -1.21 -13.31 -23.50
C GLN A 63 -2.15 -12.17 -23.12
N GLU A 64 -3.23 -12.46 -22.39
CA GLU A 64 -4.16 -11.44 -21.93
C GLU A 64 -3.52 -10.51 -20.88
N ILE A 65 -2.74 -11.05 -19.94
CA ILE A 65 -1.96 -10.25 -18.97
C ILE A 65 -0.98 -9.34 -19.70
N GLN A 66 -0.23 -9.89 -20.68
CA GLN A 66 0.74 -9.11 -21.45
C GLN A 66 0.05 -8.02 -22.29
N ARG A 67 -1.11 -8.33 -22.88
CA ARG A 67 -1.92 -7.35 -23.62
C ARG A 67 -2.37 -6.23 -22.69
N TYR A 68 -2.94 -6.57 -21.53
CA TYR A 68 -3.39 -5.61 -20.52
C TYR A 68 -2.24 -4.72 -20.04
N ALA A 69 -1.09 -5.29 -19.69
CA ALA A 69 0.08 -4.54 -19.27
C ALA A 69 0.60 -3.60 -20.38
N LYS A 70 0.57 -4.05 -21.62
CA LYS A 70 0.98 -3.24 -22.78
C LYS A 70 0.01 -2.08 -23.03
N GLU A 71 -1.30 -2.34 -23.03
CA GLU A 71 -2.33 -1.32 -23.19
C GLU A 71 -2.24 -0.28 -22.07
N ALA A 72 -2.14 -0.72 -20.84
CA ALA A 72 -2.01 0.15 -19.70
C ALA A 72 -0.71 0.97 -19.68
N ASN A 73 0.40 0.41 -20.18
CA ASN A 73 1.68 1.14 -20.34
C ASN A 73 1.65 2.09 -21.54
N ALA A 74 0.89 1.77 -22.59
CA ALA A 74 0.75 2.64 -23.76
C ALA A 74 0.09 3.99 -23.40
N ASP A 75 -0.73 4.03 -22.35
CA ASP A 75 -1.37 5.25 -21.85
C ASP A 75 -0.44 6.12 -20.95
N GLY A 76 0.85 6.02 -21.13
CA GLY A 76 1.78 7.00 -20.59
C GLY A 76 2.11 6.85 -19.10
N ILE A 77 2.36 5.63 -18.64
CA ILE A 77 3.06 5.46 -17.36
C ILE A 77 4.45 6.08 -17.49
N VAL A 78 4.75 7.02 -16.58
CA VAL A 78 6.07 7.63 -16.45
C VAL A 78 6.94 6.71 -15.61
N THR A 79 7.93 6.07 -16.23
CA THR A 79 8.81 5.09 -15.56
C THR A 79 9.91 5.74 -14.71
N GLU A 80 10.14 7.03 -14.88
CA GLU A 80 11.07 7.82 -14.07
C GLU A 80 10.29 8.81 -13.19
N THR A 81 10.99 9.43 -12.24
CA THR A 81 10.42 10.46 -11.38
C THR A 81 9.74 11.53 -12.23
N PRO A 82 8.46 11.83 -11.99
CA PRO A 82 7.80 12.95 -12.68
C PRO A 82 8.57 14.24 -12.40
N ASP A 83 8.54 15.13 -13.36
CA ASP A 83 9.12 16.46 -13.20
C ASP A 83 8.60 17.08 -11.88
N PRO A 84 9.45 17.77 -11.08
CA PRO A 84 9.04 18.53 -9.89
C PRO A 84 7.78 19.35 -10.07
N TYR A 85 7.48 19.75 -11.29
CA TYR A 85 6.23 20.35 -11.72
C TYR A 85 4.98 19.68 -11.13
N PHE A 86 4.93 18.34 -11.04
CA PHE A 86 3.74 17.63 -10.57
C PHE A 86 3.56 17.63 -9.05
N ILE A 87 4.57 17.97 -8.28
CA ILE A 87 4.51 18.04 -6.82
C ILE A 87 4.43 19.48 -6.30
N GLU A 88 4.43 20.46 -7.20
CA GLU A 88 4.38 21.88 -6.88
C GLU A 88 3.09 22.53 -7.39
N LYS A 89 2.59 23.50 -6.63
CA LYS A 89 1.46 24.33 -7.06
C LYS A 89 1.87 25.20 -8.26
N GLN A 90 1.09 25.17 -9.32
CA GLN A 90 1.37 25.90 -10.55
C GLN A 90 0.78 27.31 -10.51
N PRO A 91 1.51 28.35 -10.96
CA PRO A 91 1.00 29.71 -11.01
C PRO A 91 -0.25 29.83 -11.89
N GLY A 92 -1.26 30.56 -11.40
CA GLY A 92 -2.50 30.79 -12.16
C GLY A 92 -3.57 29.72 -12.00
N PHE A 93 -3.34 28.71 -11.15
CA PHE A 93 -4.31 27.71 -10.79
C PHE A 93 -4.66 27.78 -9.31
N ASP A 94 -5.92 27.56 -8.98
CA ASP A 94 -6.40 27.53 -7.61
C ASP A 94 -6.22 26.13 -7.01
N TYR A 95 -5.70 26.08 -5.79
CA TYR A 95 -5.49 24.83 -5.05
C TYR A 95 -6.23 24.90 -3.72
N ARG A 96 -7.09 23.94 -3.49
CA ARG A 96 -7.80 23.82 -2.23
C ARG A 96 -6.91 23.12 -1.19
N ASP A 97 -6.78 23.75 -0.02
CA ASP A 97 -6.06 23.12 1.09
C ASP A 97 -6.89 21.99 1.70
N PRO A 98 -6.25 20.89 2.11
CA PRO A 98 -6.92 19.76 2.77
C PRO A 98 -7.54 20.16 4.12
N GLU A 99 -8.64 19.50 4.46
CA GLU A 99 -9.29 19.67 5.77
C GLU A 99 -9.09 18.41 6.64
N THR A 100 -9.03 18.61 7.96
CA THR A 100 -9.04 17.52 8.93
C THR A 100 -10.46 17.34 9.44
N ILE A 101 -10.98 16.14 9.30
CA ILE A 101 -12.28 15.74 9.84
C ILE A 101 -12.13 14.88 11.07
N THR A 102 -13.19 14.78 11.86
CA THR A 102 -13.30 13.89 13.00
C THR A 102 -14.55 13.03 12.90
N TYR A 103 -14.44 11.77 13.27
CA TYR A 103 -15.56 10.83 13.31
C TYR A 103 -15.42 9.91 14.53
N HIS A 104 -16.52 9.32 14.97
CA HIS A 104 -16.51 8.37 16.08
C HIS A 104 -16.22 6.96 15.58
N SER A 105 -15.26 6.28 16.20
CA SER A 105 -14.95 4.87 15.95
C SER A 105 -15.46 3.98 17.08
N GLY A 106 -16.27 3.01 16.75
CA GLY A 106 -16.68 1.96 17.67
C GLY A 106 -15.57 0.97 18.00
N LEU A 107 -14.54 0.84 17.15
CA LEU A 107 -13.40 -0.05 17.41
C LEU A 107 -12.49 0.48 18.51
N THR A 108 -12.24 1.77 18.53
CA THR A 108 -11.37 2.41 19.52
C THR A 108 -12.15 3.05 20.65
N GLN A 109 -13.47 3.21 20.51
CA GLN A 109 -14.36 3.95 21.43
C GLN A 109 -13.91 5.40 21.62
N THR A 110 -13.33 6.01 20.57
CA THR A 110 -12.81 7.37 20.59
C THR A 110 -13.20 8.14 19.33
N THR A 111 -13.03 9.45 19.38
CA THR A 111 -13.00 10.30 18.18
C THR A 111 -11.68 10.09 17.47
N ARG A 112 -11.75 9.87 16.15
CA ARG A 112 -10.60 9.64 15.28
C ARG A 112 -10.53 10.70 14.21
N HIS A 113 -9.35 10.81 13.59
CA HIS A 113 -9.07 11.82 12.58
C HIS A 113 -8.82 11.19 11.21
N ALA A 114 -9.33 11.85 10.18
CA ALA A 114 -8.93 11.65 8.80
C ALA A 114 -8.68 13.00 8.13
N MET A 115 -7.91 13.02 7.05
CA MET A 115 -7.74 14.22 6.23
C MET A 115 -8.47 14.02 4.92
N VAL A 116 -9.20 15.04 4.48
CA VAL A 116 -9.96 15.02 3.24
C VAL A 116 -9.38 16.06 2.28
N PHE A 117 -9.11 15.63 1.05
CA PHE A 117 -8.75 16.51 -0.06
C PHE A 117 -9.97 16.65 -0.96
N LEU A 118 -10.47 17.83 -1.08
CA LEU A 118 -11.56 18.17 -1.99
C LEU A 118 -10.99 18.78 -3.27
N PRO A 119 -11.62 18.57 -4.44
CA PRO A 119 -11.24 19.26 -5.66
C PRO A 119 -11.24 20.78 -5.50
N ALA A 120 -10.47 21.49 -6.30
CA ALA A 120 -10.46 22.95 -6.27
C ALA A 120 -11.87 23.53 -6.53
N ASP A 121 -12.58 22.96 -7.52
CA ASP A 121 -13.94 23.35 -7.90
C ASP A 121 -15.02 22.49 -7.21
N TYR A 122 -14.78 22.07 -5.97
CA TYR A 122 -15.74 21.27 -5.20
C TYR A 122 -17.08 21.99 -5.03
N SER A 123 -18.16 21.25 -5.27
CA SER A 123 -19.54 21.71 -5.07
C SER A 123 -20.40 20.58 -4.47
N GLU A 124 -21.27 20.92 -3.56
CA GLU A 124 -22.25 19.96 -3.00
C GLU A 124 -23.33 19.53 -4.02
N GLU A 125 -23.42 20.22 -5.15
CA GLU A 125 -24.34 19.90 -6.24
C GLU A 125 -23.78 18.82 -7.20
N LYS A 126 -22.47 18.54 -7.13
CA LYS A 126 -21.78 17.48 -7.88
C LYS A 126 -21.70 16.22 -7.02
N THR A 127 -21.41 15.10 -7.65
CA THR A 127 -21.04 13.84 -6.96
C THR A 127 -19.68 13.35 -7.43
N TYR A 128 -18.87 12.82 -6.51
CA TYR A 128 -17.46 12.51 -6.74
C TYR A 128 -17.14 11.07 -6.46
N PRO A 129 -16.31 10.42 -7.28
CA PRO A 129 -15.65 9.18 -6.88
C PRO A 129 -14.68 9.43 -5.72
N VAL A 130 -14.30 8.37 -4.99
CA VAL A 130 -13.50 8.48 -3.77
C VAL A 130 -12.25 7.62 -3.83
N LEU A 131 -11.11 8.20 -3.45
CA LEU A 131 -9.86 7.48 -3.19
C LEU A 131 -9.58 7.46 -1.68
N TYR A 132 -9.52 6.28 -1.07
CA TYR A 132 -8.98 6.08 0.28
C TYR A 132 -7.47 5.85 0.18
N LEU A 133 -6.67 6.72 0.80
CA LEU A 133 -5.22 6.76 0.65
C LEU A 133 -4.51 6.51 1.98
N LEU A 134 -3.96 5.30 2.16
CA LEU A 134 -3.49 4.75 3.43
C LEU A 134 -1.98 5.02 3.62
N HIS A 135 -1.60 5.50 4.80
CA HIS A 135 -0.19 5.72 5.15
C HIS A 135 0.50 4.45 5.62
N GLY A 136 1.84 4.44 5.56
CA GLY A 136 2.69 3.38 6.10
C GLY A 136 2.96 3.52 7.60
N TYR A 137 3.80 2.60 8.13
CA TYR A 137 4.22 2.57 9.54
C TYR A 137 4.74 3.94 10.02
N GLY A 138 4.36 4.31 11.24
CA GLY A 138 4.78 5.57 11.88
C GLY A 138 4.15 6.83 11.27
N GLY A 139 3.25 6.69 10.30
CA GLY A 139 2.53 7.80 9.70
C GLY A 139 1.27 8.21 10.47
N SER A 140 0.49 9.10 9.89
CA SER A 140 -0.80 9.59 10.38
C SER A 140 -1.68 10.02 9.22
N HIS A 141 -2.90 10.47 9.48
CA HIS A 141 -3.79 11.07 8.49
C HIS A 141 -3.16 12.21 7.67
N ARG A 142 -2.08 12.85 8.16
CA ARG A 142 -1.37 13.95 7.48
C ARG A 142 -0.25 13.49 6.55
N THR A 143 0.09 12.21 6.58
CA THR A 143 1.28 11.70 5.89
C THR A 143 1.26 11.95 4.39
N TRP A 144 0.12 11.77 3.74
CA TRP A 144 0.02 11.97 2.30
C TRP A 144 0.02 13.45 1.89
N ARG A 145 -0.53 14.33 2.73
CA ARG A 145 -0.37 15.79 2.54
C ARG A 145 1.12 16.19 2.61
N ASN A 146 1.86 15.62 3.56
CA ASN A 146 3.30 15.87 3.68
C ASN A 146 4.12 15.32 2.49
N LYS A 147 3.50 14.51 1.63
CA LYS A 147 4.05 14.01 0.35
C LYS A 147 3.47 14.76 -0.85
N SER A 148 2.83 15.89 -0.65
CA SER A 148 2.18 16.70 -1.71
C SER A 148 1.09 15.95 -2.49
N ALA A 149 0.44 14.95 -1.90
CA ALA A 149 -0.58 14.18 -2.60
C ALA A 149 -1.78 15.04 -3.02
N ASP A 150 -2.15 16.03 -2.20
CA ASP A 150 -3.17 17.03 -2.50
C ASP A 150 -2.82 17.86 -3.75
N VAL A 151 -1.56 18.22 -3.91
CA VAL A 151 -1.07 18.95 -5.09
C VAL A 151 -0.99 18.05 -6.31
N ILE A 152 -0.42 16.83 -6.16
CA ILE A 152 -0.31 15.85 -7.25
C ILE A 152 -1.68 15.56 -7.87
N LEU A 153 -2.69 15.31 -7.05
CA LEU A 153 -4.03 14.95 -7.54
C LEU A 153 -4.76 16.14 -8.18
N GLN A 154 -4.59 17.35 -7.67
CA GLN A 154 -5.12 18.55 -8.31
C GLN A 154 -4.38 18.85 -9.65
N ASN A 155 -3.07 18.63 -9.72
CA ASN A 155 -2.33 18.77 -10.97
C ASN A 155 -2.77 17.73 -12.01
N LEU A 156 -3.06 16.49 -11.61
CA LEU A 156 -3.62 15.47 -12.51
C LEU A 156 -4.96 15.92 -13.10
N TYR A 157 -5.83 16.51 -12.30
CA TYR A 157 -7.08 17.11 -12.78
C TYR A 157 -6.81 18.24 -13.79
N TYR A 158 -5.89 19.15 -13.48
CA TYR A 158 -5.63 20.31 -14.35
C TYR A 158 -4.91 19.97 -15.66
N PHE A 159 -4.01 18.98 -15.64
CA PHE A 159 -3.06 18.78 -16.74
C PHE A 159 -3.13 17.41 -17.41
N GLU A 160 -3.84 16.45 -16.82
CA GLU A 160 -3.87 15.07 -17.32
C GLU A 160 -5.29 14.54 -17.57
N ASP A 161 -6.28 15.43 -17.55
CA ASP A 161 -7.69 15.09 -17.77
C ASP A 161 -8.21 13.94 -16.88
N VAL A 162 -7.76 13.94 -15.61
CA VAL A 162 -8.23 12.97 -14.60
C VAL A 162 -9.51 13.54 -13.96
N PRO A 163 -10.56 12.72 -13.78
CA PRO A 163 -11.77 13.18 -13.14
C PRO A 163 -11.55 13.76 -11.73
N GLU A 164 -12.32 14.78 -11.38
CA GLU A 164 -12.36 15.28 -10.00
C GLU A 164 -12.74 14.13 -9.04
N MET A 165 -12.05 14.03 -7.91
CA MET A 165 -12.30 13.02 -6.90
C MET A 165 -12.14 13.59 -5.48
N ILE A 166 -12.83 13.00 -4.52
CA ILE A 166 -12.56 13.21 -3.10
C ILE A 166 -11.50 12.20 -2.65
N VAL A 167 -10.49 12.66 -1.91
CA VAL A 167 -9.47 11.78 -1.34
C VAL A 167 -9.56 11.80 0.16
N VAL A 168 -9.57 10.61 0.76
CA VAL A 168 -9.70 10.43 2.21
C VAL A 168 -8.47 9.70 2.73
N CYS A 169 -7.73 10.37 3.61
CA CYS A 169 -6.52 9.83 4.24
C CYS A 169 -6.81 9.51 5.71
N PRO A 170 -7.17 8.27 6.06
CA PRO A 170 -7.41 7.89 7.46
C PRO A 170 -6.09 7.84 8.25
N ASN A 171 -6.21 7.84 9.58
CA ASN A 171 -5.13 7.41 10.43
C ASN A 171 -5.21 5.88 10.62
N SER A 172 -4.25 5.13 10.04
CA SER A 172 -4.19 3.68 10.12
C SER A 172 -3.67 3.14 11.46
N ASN A 173 -3.31 4.01 12.40
CA ASN A 173 -3.02 3.61 13.78
C ASN A 173 -4.36 3.46 14.54
N VAL A 174 -5.05 2.33 14.38
CA VAL A 174 -6.39 2.10 14.94
C VAL A 174 -6.30 1.72 16.41
N ASN A 175 -5.89 2.70 17.20
CA ASN A 175 -5.86 2.67 18.69
C ASN A 175 -6.35 4.02 19.23
N GLN A 176 -6.52 4.11 20.54
CA GLN A 176 -7.05 5.31 21.19
C GLN A 176 -6.14 6.54 21.04
N ALA A 177 -4.82 6.31 20.98
CA ALA A 177 -3.83 7.39 20.83
C ALA A 177 -3.62 7.85 19.38
N GLU A 178 -4.16 7.12 18.40
CA GLU A 178 -3.88 7.33 16.97
C GLU A 178 -2.38 7.41 16.63
N SER A 179 -1.55 6.70 17.39
CA SER A 179 -0.09 6.77 17.34
C SER A 179 0.53 5.42 17.67
N VAL A 180 1.73 5.20 17.16
CA VAL A 180 2.61 4.07 17.53
C VAL A 180 3.68 4.50 18.53
N GLU A 181 3.65 5.74 19.01
CA GLU A 181 4.63 6.24 19.96
C GLU A 181 4.58 5.45 21.28
N GLY A 182 5.72 5.01 21.74
CA GLY A 182 5.85 4.20 22.97
C GLY A 182 5.53 2.72 22.79
N LEU A 183 5.10 2.28 21.61
CA LEU A 183 4.86 0.88 21.30
C LEU A 183 6.12 0.24 20.66
N SER A 184 6.37 -1.02 20.96
CA SER A 184 7.29 -1.81 20.15
C SER A 184 6.72 -2.00 18.74
N PHE A 185 7.58 -2.38 17.77
CA PHE A 185 7.13 -2.65 16.43
C PHE A 185 5.97 -3.66 16.38
N TRP A 186 6.07 -4.75 17.13
CA TRP A 186 5.05 -5.80 17.16
C TRP A 186 3.73 -5.35 17.79
N GLU A 187 3.77 -4.54 18.83
CA GLU A 187 2.58 -3.93 19.44
C GLU A 187 1.90 -2.93 18.49
N SER A 188 2.67 -2.29 17.62
CA SER A 188 2.15 -1.32 16.65
C SER A 188 1.51 -1.95 15.42
N VAL A 189 1.81 -3.22 15.11
CA VAL A 189 1.22 -3.92 13.96
C VAL A 189 -0.28 -4.17 14.15
N ALA A 190 -0.70 -4.58 15.34
CA ALA A 190 -2.10 -4.90 15.61
C ALA A 190 -3.07 -3.71 15.35
N PRO A 191 -2.77 -2.46 15.73
CA PRO A 191 -3.56 -1.30 15.31
C PRO A 191 -3.70 -1.16 13.79
N PHE A 192 -2.62 -1.39 13.04
CA PHE A 192 -2.68 -1.34 11.56
C PHE A 192 -3.57 -2.43 10.98
N ASP A 193 -3.58 -3.62 11.57
CA ASP A 193 -4.39 -4.75 11.12
C ASP A 193 -5.90 -4.50 11.23
N ARG A 194 -6.31 -3.53 12.04
CA ARG A 194 -7.72 -3.11 12.20
C ARG A 194 -8.15 -2.04 11.19
N THR A 195 -7.24 -1.55 10.34
CA THR A 195 -7.56 -0.49 9.36
C THR A 195 -8.69 -0.88 8.40
N PRO A 196 -8.79 -2.12 7.87
CA PRO A 196 -9.90 -2.49 7.02
C PRO A 196 -11.26 -2.33 7.71
N ASP A 197 -11.41 -2.87 8.91
CA ASP A 197 -12.65 -2.78 9.66
C ASP A 197 -12.99 -1.33 10.03
N GLU A 198 -11.96 -0.54 10.40
CA GLU A 198 -12.12 0.88 10.69
C GLU A 198 -12.61 1.69 9.48
N VAL A 199 -12.03 1.42 8.31
CA VAL A 199 -12.42 2.13 7.08
C VAL A 199 -13.83 1.75 6.68
N VAL A 200 -14.17 0.47 6.65
CA VAL A 200 -15.46 -0.01 6.13
C VAL A 200 -16.61 0.29 7.09
N ASP A 201 -16.40 0.05 8.38
CA ASP A 201 -17.50 0.09 9.35
C ASP A 201 -17.77 1.50 9.91
N TYR A 202 -16.75 2.38 9.89
CA TYR A 202 -16.87 3.71 10.55
C TYR A 202 -16.56 4.87 9.63
N LEU A 203 -15.45 4.85 8.89
CA LEU A 203 -15.04 5.99 8.08
C LEU A 203 -15.88 6.12 6.80
N MET A 204 -16.06 5.06 6.03
CA MET A 204 -16.87 5.12 4.81
C MET A 204 -18.31 5.55 5.06
N PRO A 205 -19.02 5.03 6.07
CA PRO A 205 -20.35 5.53 6.42
C PRO A 205 -20.37 7.03 6.77
N TYR A 206 -19.34 7.51 7.50
CA TYR A 206 -19.21 8.92 7.80
C TYR A 206 -19.03 9.76 6.52
N ILE A 207 -18.12 9.36 5.63
CA ILE A 207 -17.86 10.05 4.35
C ILE A 207 -19.13 10.08 3.50
N ASN A 208 -19.81 8.95 3.35
CA ASN A 208 -21.05 8.83 2.58
C ASN A 208 -22.19 9.74 3.11
N GLN A 209 -22.19 10.02 4.40
CA GLN A 209 -23.20 10.89 5.02
C GLN A 209 -22.86 12.37 4.87
N HIS A 210 -21.57 12.75 4.81
CA HIS A 210 -21.15 14.15 4.92
C HIS A 210 -20.64 14.74 3.61
N TYR A 211 -20.39 13.91 2.59
CA TYR A 211 -19.88 14.36 1.30
C TYR A 211 -20.71 13.75 0.15
N PRO A 212 -20.88 14.49 -0.95
CA PRO A 212 -21.62 14.00 -2.12
C PRO A 212 -20.78 13.01 -2.92
N VAL A 213 -20.63 11.80 -2.40
CA VAL A 213 -19.82 10.75 -3.00
C VAL A 213 -20.63 9.79 -3.87
N LYS A 214 -20.01 9.27 -4.91
CA LYS A 214 -20.49 8.12 -5.66
C LYS A 214 -20.06 6.86 -4.93
N THR A 215 -20.94 5.87 -4.89
CA THR A 215 -20.68 4.56 -4.28
C THR A 215 -20.46 3.48 -5.34
N GLY A 216 -20.04 2.30 -4.90
CA GLY A 216 -19.79 1.15 -5.76
C GLY A 216 -18.33 1.03 -6.20
N PRO A 217 -17.91 -0.18 -6.61
CA PRO A 217 -16.51 -0.45 -6.93
C PRO A 217 -16.01 0.40 -8.11
N GLU A 218 -16.90 0.77 -9.04
CA GLU A 218 -16.55 1.63 -10.19
C GLU A 218 -16.24 3.08 -9.81
N ASN A 219 -16.59 3.49 -8.58
CA ASN A 219 -16.41 4.84 -8.07
C ASN A 219 -15.50 4.92 -6.83
N THR A 220 -14.95 3.77 -6.39
CA THR A 220 -14.17 3.74 -5.16
C THR A 220 -12.80 3.10 -5.38
N ALA A 221 -11.77 3.84 -5.00
CA ALA A 221 -10.39 3.41 -5.05
C ALA A 221 -9.80 3.29 -3.63
N VAL A 222 -8.86 2.39 -3.45
CA VAL A 222 -8.00 2.32 -2.27
C VAL A 222 -6.55 2.17 -2.68
N ALA A 223 -5.66 2.95 -2.07
CA ALA A 223 -4.24 2.82 -2.30
C ALA A 223 -3.44 3.13 -1.02
N GLY A 224 -2.17 2.77 -1.01
CA GLY A 224 -1.31 3.11 0.11
C GLY A 224 0.14 2.69 -0.08
N ASN A 225 1.00 3.18 0.80
CA ASN A 225 2.42 2.85 0.78
C ASN A 225 2.82 1.95 1.95
N SER A 226 3.78 1.04 1.73
CA SER A 226 4.33 0.16 2.77
C SER A 226 3.22 -0.66 3.47
N MET A 227 3.06 -0.55 4.78
CA MET A 227 1.93 -1.18 5.50
C MET A 227 0.56 -0.68 5.01
N GLY A 228 0.46 0.56 4.53
CA GLY A 228 -0.76 1.06 3.89
C GLY A 228 -1.07 0.36 2.56
N GLY A 229 -0.04 0.00 1.79
CA GLY A 229 -0.21 -0.81 0.57
C GLY A 229 -0.74 -2.21 0.86
N ARG A 230 -0.22 -2.86 1.92
CA ARG A 230 -0.76 -4.12 2.43
C ARG A 230 -2.24 -4.00 2.82
N ASN A 231 -2.57 -2.95 3.56
CA ASN A 231 -3.95 -2.72 4.00
C ASN A 231 -4.88 -2.40 2.82
N ALA A 232 -4.39 -1.72 1.78
CA ALA A 232 -5.15 -1.47 0.56
C ALA A 232 -5.50 -2.79 -0.17
N LEU A 233 -4.53 -3.71 -0.31
CA LEU A 233 -4.80 -5.05 -0.84
C LEU A 233 -5.81 -5.79 0.02
N ALA A 234 -5.64 -5.79 1.35
CA ALA A 234 -6.54 -6.49 2.26
C ALA A 234 -7.97 -5.96 2.21
N LEU A 235 -8.14 -4.63 2.16
CA LEU A 235 -9.44 -3.99 1.98
C LEU A 235 -10.11 -4.46 0.70
N ALA A 236 -9.42 -4.36 -0.42
CA ALA A 236 -9.97 -4.66 -1.72
C ALA A 236 -10.32 -6.15 -1.89
N TYR A 237 -9.46 -7.06 -1.44
CA TYR A 237 -9.74 -8.49 -1.54
C TYR A 237 -10.83 -8.99 -0.57
N ARG A 238 -11.01 -8.32 0.56
CA ARG A 238 -12.11 -8.63 1.50
C ARG A 238 -13.44 -8.01 1.07
N HIS A 239 -13.38 -6.87 0.39
CA HIS A 239 -14.55 -6.08 0.00
C HIS A 239 -14.52 -5.70 -1.48
N PRO A 240 -14.45 -6.68 -2.41
CA PRO A 240 -14.41 -6.40 -3.84
C PRO A 240 -15.67 -5.72 -4.37
N GLU A 241 -16.76 -5.81 -3.62
CA GLU A 241 -18.00 -5.11 -3.87
C GLU A 241 -17.92 -3.59 -3.60
N LEU A 242 -16.90 -3.16 -2.85
CA LEU A 242 -16.70 -1.76 -2.50
C LEU A 242 -15.60 -1.11 -3.33
N PHE A 243 -14.52 -1.83 -3.67
CA PHE A 243 -13.32 -1.26 -4.27
C PHE A 243 -13.01 -1.86 -5.65
N GLY A 244 -13.04 -1.03 -6.69
CA GLY A 244 -12.69 -1.45 -8.04
C GLY A 244 -11.28 -1.07 -8.47
N TYR A 245 -10.64 -0.12 -7.78
CA TYR A 245 -9.29 0.36 -8.07
C TYR A 245 -8.39 0.19 -6.87
N VAL A 246 -7.27 -0.48 -7.05
CA VAL A 246 -6.37 -0.88 -5.96
C VAL A 246 -4.93 -0.50 -6.27
N GLY A 247 -4.29 0.27 -5.37
CA GLY A 247 -2.89 0.66 -5.48
C GLY A 247 -2.05 0.22 -4.29
N ALA A 248 -1.00 -0.57 -4.51
CA ALA A 248 -0.08 -1.02 -3.47
C ALA A 248 1.35 -0.57 -3.79
N PHE A 249 1.84 0.44 -3.05
CA PHE A 249 3.11 1.09 -3.30
C PHE A 249 4.17 0.63 -2.29
N SER A 250 5.22 -0.04 -2.74
CA SER A 250 6.22 -0.68 -1.88
C SER A 250 5.56 -1.47 -0.74
N SER A 251 4.60 -2.31 -1.09
CA SER A 251 3.74 -3.01 -0.13
C SER A 251 4.57 -3.87 0.81
N SER A 252 4.29 -3.78 2.11
CA SER A 252 4.87 -4.71 3.07
C SER A 252 4.18 -6.07 3.00
N THR A 253 4.91 -7.12 3.43
CA THR A 253 4.27 -8.40 3.73
C THR A 253 3.45 -8.30 5.00
N ALA A 254 2.67 -9.31 5.15
CA ALA A 254 2.11 -9.72 6.41
C ALA A 254 3.15 -9.87 7.51
N VAL A 255 3.17 -8.92 8.39
CA VAL A 255 4.04 -8.97 9.56
C VAL A 255 3.41 -9.77 10.69
N ALA A 256 2.11 -10.01 10.66
CA ALA A 256 1.34 -10.52 11.80
C ALA A 256 1.22 -12.05 11.88
N ALA A 257 1.70 -12.81 10.92
CA ALA A 257 1.62 -14.28 10.94
C ALA A 257 2.28 -14.91 12.18
N ALA A 258 3.22 -14.21 12.82
CA ALA A 258 3.93 -14.74 13.99
C ALA A 258 3.09 -14.79 15.27
N ASN A 259 1.99 -14.05 15.37
CA ASN A 259 1.20 -13.89 16.59
C ASN A 259 -0.26 -14.35 16.49
N GLY A 260 -0.64 -15.03 15.40
CA GLY A 260 -2.00 -15.56 15.24
C GLY A 260 -3.09 -14.50 15.03
N ASN A 261 -2.73 -13.22 15.00
CA ASN A 261 -3.62 -12.10 14.66
C ASN A 261 -3.20 -11.49 13.34
N VAL A 262 -3.95 -11.62 12.46
CA VAL A 262 -3.75 -11.84 11.11
C VAL A 262 -4.20 -10.71 10.22
N MET A 263 -3.27 -9.89 9.84
CA MET A 263 -3.28 -9.50 8.45
C MET A 263 -1.99 -9.98 7.78
N SER A 264 -1.79 -11.30 7.85
CA SER A 264 -1.16 -11.94 6.75
C SER A 264 -2.22 -12.06 5.70
N THR A 265 -2.14 -11.26 4.63
CA THR A 265 -2.65 -11.76 3.38
C THR A 265 -1.50 -12.63 2.88
N PRO A 266 -1.47 -13.93 3.16
CA PRO A 266 -0.51 -14.80 2.53
C PRO A 266 -0.71 -14.61 1.04
N LEU A 267 0.34 -14.72 0.25
CA LEU A 267 0.22 -14.59 -1.21
C LEU A 267 -0.89 -15.49 -1.78
N GLN A 268 -1.13 -16.65 -1.16
CA GLN A 268 -2.18 -17.58 -1.54
C GLN A 268 -3.61 -17.13 -1.20
N ASP A 269 -3.79 -16.10 -0.39
CA ASP A 269 -5.11 -15.57 -0.03
C ASP A 269 -5.52 -14.36 -0.89
N LEU A 270 -4.69 -13.98 -1.87
CA LEU A 270 -5.02 -12.99 -2.87
C LEU A 270 -5.90 -13.60 -3.98
N SER A 271 -7.04 -14.13 -3.59
CA SER A 271 -8.07 -14.61 -4.49
C SER A 271 -9.37 -13.86 -4.25
N LEU A 272 -9.98 -13.44 -5.34
CA LEU A 272 -11.33 -12.87 -5.23
C LEU A 272 -12.33 -13.98 -4.90
N PRO A 273 -13.35 -13.71 -4.06
CA PRO A 273 -14.45 -14.64 -3.84
C PRO A 273 -15.13 -15.03 -5.16
N ASP A 274 -15.71 -16.24 -5.21
CA ASP A 274 -16.44 -16.71 -6.37
C ASP A 274 -17.57 -15.73 -6.75
N GLY A 275 -17.57 -15.29 -8.01
CA GLY A 275 -18.55 -14.33 -8.52
C GLY A 275 -18.29 -12.87 -8.19
N ALA A 276 -17.22 -12.55 -7.49
CA ALA A 276 -16.82 -11.16 -7.29
C ALA A 276 -16.40 -10.50 -8.62
N PRO A 277 -16.69 -9.21 -8.82
CA PRO A 277 -16.23 -8.50 -9.99
C PRO A 277 -14.69 -8.40 -9.99
N PRO A 278 -14.03 -8.50 -11.14
CA PRO A 278 -12.60 -8.24 -11.23
C PRO A 278 -12.32 -6.77 -10.92
N PHE A 279 -11.14 -6.47 -10.37
CA PHE A 279 -10.71 -5.10 -10.22
C PHE A 279 -10.59 -4.41 -11.59
N GLN A 280 -11.03 -3.17 -11.66
CA GLN A 280 -10.85 -2.31 -12.84
C GLN A 280 -9.37 -1.92 -12.98
N LEU A 281 -8.70 -1.72 -11.85
CA LEU A 281 -7.26 -1.48 -11.80
C LEU A 281 -6.67 -2.13 -10.55
N LEU A 282 -5.69 -3.00 -10.72
CA LEU A 282 -4.80 -3.46 -9.67
C LEU A 282 -3.37 -3.01 -10.03
N PHE A 283 -2.80 -2.13 -9.21
CA PHE A 283 -1.54 -1.45 -9.49
C PHE A 283 -0.52 -1.70 -8.39
N LEU A 284 0.59 -2.32 -8.73
CA LEU A 284 1.73 -2.54 -7.86
C LEU A 284 2.85 -1.59 -8.25
N ALA A 285 3.45 -0.92 -7.28
CA ALA A 285 4.59 -0.03 -7.52
C ALA A 285 5.72 -0.25 -6.52
N VAL A 286 6.98 -0.09 -6.97
CA VAL A 286 8.15 -0.26 -6.11
C VAL A 286 9.35 0.56 -6.61
N GLY A 287 10.22 0.96 -5.70
CA GLY A 287 11.53 1.49 -6.04
C GLY A 287 12.52 0.36 -6.31
N ARG A 288 13.29 0.46 -7.40
CA ARG A 288 14.29 -0.57 -7.79
C ARG A 288 15.36 -0.85 -6.73
N SER A 289 15.59 0.11 -5.84
CA SER A 289 16.54 -0.01 -4.72
C SER A 289 15.82 -0.11 -3.36
N ASP A 290 14.53 -0.48 -3.35
CA ASP A 290 13.77 -0.67 -2.12
C ASP A 290 14.26 -1.93 -1.39
N ASN A 291 15.06 -1.74 -0.35
CA ASN A 291 15.60 -2.80 0.48
C ASN A 291 14.75 -3.12 1.72
N VAL A 292 13.61 -2.47 1.87
CA VAL A 292 12.65 -2.71 2.96
C VAL A 292 11.52 -3.63 2.51
N CYS A 293 10.86 -3.28 1.42
CA CYS A 293 9.71 -4.01 0.89
C CYS A 293 9.87 -4.44 -0.58
N GLY A 294 11.03 -4.18 -1.20
CA GLY A 294 11.22 -4.44 -2.63
C GLY A 294 10.96 -5.90 -3.01
N ASN A 295 11.59 -6.85 -2.34
CA ASN A 295 11.40 -8.27 -2.62
C ASN A 295 9.93 -8.68 -2.55
N VAL A 296 9.20 -8.17 -1.56
CA VAL A 296 7.77 -8.45 -1.39
C VAL A 296 6.95 -8.02 -2.60
N THR A 297 7.20 -6.80 -3.09
CA THR A 297 6.43 -6.27 -4.23
C THR A 297 6.74 -7.04 -5.51
N TYR A 298 8.00 -7.43 -5.74
CA TYR A 298 8.39 -8.31 -6.86
C TYR A 298 7.81 -9.73 -6.71
N ASP A 299 7.77 -10.28 -5.48
CA ASP A 299 7.16 -11.58 -5.21
C ASP A 299 5.63 -11.53 -5.45
N LEU A 300 4.97 -10.42 -5.11
CA LEU A 300 3.55 -10.18 -5.43
C LEU A 300 3.32 -10.16 -6.94
N ASP A 301 4.13 -9.42 -7.69
CA ASP A 301 4.06 -9.39 -9.16
C ASP A 301 4.23 -10.79 -9.76
N ASN A 302 5.27 -11.51 -9.33
CA ASN A 302 5.52 -12.88 -9.78
C ASN A 302 4.36 -13.82 -9.45
N TYR A 303 3.83 -13.75 -8.24
CA TYR A 303 2.68 -14.54 -7.83
C TYR A 303 1.44 -14.24 -8.68
N MET A 304 1.10 -12.96 -8.85
CA MET A 304 -0.05 -12.55 -9.65
C MET A 304 0.08 -12.98 -11.10
N ASN A 305 1.29 -12.88 -11.67
CA ASN A 305 1.59 -13.39 -13.02
C ASN A 305 1.38 -14.91 -13.11
N GLN A 306 1.83 -15.68 -12.09
CA GLN A 306 1.64 -17.12 -12.05
C GLN A 306 0.18 -17.53 -11.92
N GLN A 307 -0.62 -16.79 -11.14
CA GLN A 307 -2.04 -17.04 -10.94
C GLN A 307 -2.93 -16.46 -12.04
N GLY A 308 -2.38 -15.72 -13.01
CA GLY A 308 -3.16 -15.08 -14.07
C GLY A 308 -3.98 -13.90 -13.58
N ILE A 309 -3.62 -13.28 -12.47
CA ILE A 309 -4.30 -12.11 -11.92
C ILE A 309 -3.89 -10.88 -12.73
N LYS A 310 -4.84 -10.21 -13.37
CA LYS A 310 -4.58 -8.98 -14.13
C LYS A 310 -4.14 -7.86 -13.20
N HIS A 311 -2.98 -7.29 -13.45
CA HIS A 311 -2.44 -6.17 -12.70
C HIS A 311 -1.44 -5.38 -13.52
N LEU A 312 -1.14 -4.17 -13.08
CA LEU A 312 -0.05 -3.34 -13.54
C LEU A 312 1.10 -3.40 -12.55
N PHE A 313 2.28 -3.69 -13.02
CA PHE A 313 3.49 -3.57 -12.23
C PHE A 313 4.34 -2.39 -12.73
N TYR A 314 4.72 -1.52 -11.80
CA TYR A 314 5.50 -0.33 -12.05
C TYR A 314 6.71 -0.30 -11.13
N ASP A 315 7.91 -0.22 -11.71
CA ASP A 315 9.12 0.04 -10.96
C ASP A 315 9.78 1.36 -11.38
N THR A 316 10.38 2.06 -10.43
CA THR A 316 11.04 3.34 -10.68
C THR A 316 12.36 3.44 -9.94
N THR A 317 13.17 4.44 -10.29
CA THR A 317 14.38 4.76 -9.57
C THR A 317 14.08 5.17 -8.13
N GLY A 318 14.87 4.66 -7.17
CA GLY A 318 14.74 4.99 -5.75
C GLY A 318 14.51 3.77 -4.86
N GLY A 319 14.46 4.01 -3.57
CA GLY A 319 14.26 3.01 -2.52
C GLY A 319 12.90 3.13 -1.83
N HIS A 320 12.84 2.78 -0.54
CA HIS A 320 11.64 2.91 0.29
C HIS A 320 11.44 4.37 0.75
N GLN A 321 11.00 5.24 -0.16
CA GLN A 321 11.05 6.70 0.04
C GLN A 321 9.94 7.47 -0.68
N ASN A 322 9.75 8.73 -0.26
CA ASN A 322 8.63 9.56 -0.70
C ASN A 322 8.55 9.74 -2.22
N VAL A 323 9.67 9.96 -2.90
CA VAL A 323 9.66 10.17 -4.36
C VAL A 323 9.08 8.97 -5.11
N VAL A 324 9.37 7.75 -4.66
CA VAL A 324 8.81 6.52 -5.24
C VAL A 324 7.29 6.48 -5.06
N TRP A 325 6.80 6.85 -3.89
CA TRP A 325 5.37 6.85 -3.59
C TRP A 325 4.62 8.00 -4.25
N GLN A 326 5.27 9.15 -4.44
CA GLN A 326 4.73 10.27 -5.23
C GLN A 326 4.57 9.86 -6.71
N ASN A 327 5.59 9.20 -7.28
CA ASN A 327 5.53 8.66 -8.64
C ASN A 327 4.44 7.58 -8.78
N ALA A 328 4.35 6.69 -7.80
CA ALA A 328 3.32 5.66 -7.77
C ALA A 328 1.92 6.28 -7.72
N LEU A 329 1.71 7.28 -6.86
CA LEU A 329 0.43 7.99 -6.77
C LEU A 329 0.09 8.72 -8.07
N TYR A 330 1.06 9.39 -8.69
CA TYR A 330 0.89 10.05 -9.97
C TYR A 330 0.44 9.07 -11.06
N ASN A 331 1.16 7.97 -11.25
CA ASN A 331 0.84 6.99 -12.28
C ASN A 331 -0.48 6.23 -11.99
N PHE A 332 -0.74 5.91 -10.74
CA PHE A 332 -2.02 5.32 -10.32
C PHE A 332 -3.17 6.31 -10.54
N GLY A 333 -3.00 7.57 -10.10
CA GLY A 333 -3.99 8.62 -10.23
C GLY A 333 -4.40 8.90 -11.67
N LYS A 334 -3.46 8.85 -12.62
CA LYS A 334 -3.73 9.00 -14.06
C LYS A 334 -4.75 7.99 -14.60
N LYS A 335 -4.92 6.86 -13.94
CA LYS A 335 -5.77 5.77 -14.39
C LYS A 335 -7.08 5.63 -13.62
N LEU A 336 -7.29 6.50 -12.63
CA LEU A 336 -8.48 6.42 -11.80
C LEU A 336 -9.72 6.99 -12.50
N PHE A 337 -10.83 6.27 -12.39
CA PHE A 337 -12.18 6.70 -12.71
C PHE A 337 -12.39 7.25 -14.13
N ARG A 338 -11.49 6.91 -15.04
CA ARG A 338 -11.67 7.25 -16.46
C ARG A 338 -12.81 6.42 -17.00
N THR A 339 -13.82 7.08 -17.52
CA THR A 339 -14.80 6.43 -18.38
C THR A 339 -14.11 6.20 -19.72
N ASP A 340 -13.96 4.95 -20.14
CA ASP A 340 -13.49 4.61 -21.47
C ASP A 340 -14.34 5.38 -22.49
N SER A 341 -13.68 6.28 -23.21
CA SER A 341 -14.26 7.02 -24.34
C SER A 341 -14.27 6.17 -25.60
#